data_f951c6e1a63016b51af90954b5a88199
#
_entry.id   f951c6e1a63016b51af90954b5a88199
#
_cell.length_a   1.000
_cell.length_b   1.000
_cell.length_c   1.000
_cell.angle_alpha   90.00
_cell.angle_beta   90.00
_cell.angle_gamma   90.00
#
_symmetry.space_group_name_H-M   'P 1'
#
loop_
_entity.id
_entity.type
_entity.pdbx_description
1 polymer ?
#
loop_
_entity_poly.entity_id
_entity_poly.type
_entity_poly.pdbx_seq_one_letter_code
_entity_poly.pdbx_strand_id
1 'polypeptide(L)'
;VVETPLKTLIERFRSKPEWQHTDPTVRTEAVLRLPSSEREILLALAREDADPRVRRAAVKKLPDAAVLAEIAASDSDGGVRDEAEGRLAHLAVHERNEAVARAAAAGLREAKHLAAVAKAAPLAAVREAAVRALTDAKALASVVRESEDTPTRLLALGRIEDAATLLALALKIEQKTVAVAAAERLADPEALKTVAAKAKAGAAARRARARLETGEPATPVVAAPVATEDDERERRAYEEARAAHEREAAARARAVEARTALLSSLDGVQGEAIPGAIERARAERLALPPLAGAEAASFDARFEAALEEAGKRHQAFLAGLARREELTALVG
;
A
#
# COMPACT_ATOMS: atom_id res chain seq x y z
N VAL A 1 44.20 -29.39 -19.81
CA VAL A 1 44.07 -28.32 -18.80
C VAL A 1 43.16 -28.88 -17.73
N VAL A 2 43.77 -29.33 -16.62
CA VAL A 2 43.09 -29.92 -15.47
C VAL A 2 42.52 -28.77 -14.65
N GLU A 3 41.24 -28.48 -14.79
CA GLU A 3 40.58 -27.50 -13.91
C GLU A 3 40.45 -28.09 -12.50
N THR A 4 40.91 -27.35 -11.60
CA THR A 4 41.38 -27.58 -10.25
C THR A 4 40.33 -28.19 -9.32
N PRO A 5 40.67 -29.24 -8.56
CA PRO A 5 39.80 -29.88 -7.55
C PRO A 5 39.49 -28.97 -6.36
N LEU A 6 40.13 -27.80 -6.25
CA LEU A 6 39.93 -26.85 -5.15
C LEU A 6 38.59 -26.13 -5.20
N LYS A 7 38.04 -25.79 -6.39
CA LYS A 7 36.69 -25.16 -6.50
C LYS A 7 35.61 -26.14 -6.06
N THR A 8 35.68 -27.37 -6.48
CA THR A 8 34.73 -28.45 -6.07
C THR A 8 34.85 -28.80 -4.59
N LEU A 9 36.05 -28.68 -3.99
CA LEU A 9 36.23 -28.88 -2.55
C LEU A 9 35.64 -27.69 -1.73
N ILE A 10 35.84 -26.46 -2.17
CA ILE A 10 35.30 -25.26 -1.51
C ILE A 10 33.77 -25.23 -1.60
N GLU A 11 33.18 -25.68 -2.72
CA GLU A 11 31.72 -25.82 -2.85
C GLU A 11 31.15 -26.94 -1.96
N ARG A 12 31.89 -27.98 -1.70
CA ARG A 12 31.52 -29.08 -0.80
C ARG A 12 31.59 -28.71 0.68
N PHE A 13 32.40 -27.72 1.06
CA PHE A 13 32.52 -27.16 2.42
C PHE A 13 31.72 -25.86 2.62
N ARG A 14 31.07 -25.32 1.59
CA ARG A 14 30.09 -24.27 1.77
C ARG A 14 28.90 -24.89 2.49
N SER A 15 28.77 -24.62 3.77
CA SER A 15 27.57 -25.02 4.54
C SER A 15 26.35 -24.55 3.75
N LYS A 16 25.43 -25.49 3.46
CA LYS A 16 24.16 -25.13 2.79
C LYS A 16 23.54 -23.98 3.58
N PRO A 17 22.97 -22.98 2.90
CA PRO A 17 22.27 -21.91 3.58
C PRO A 17 21.22 -22.46 4.55
N GLU A 18 21.02 -21.84 5.70
CA GLU A 18 20.09 -22.33 6.72
C GLU A 18 18.66 -22.54 6.21
N TRP A 19 18.23 -21.80 5.20
CA TRP A 19 16.92 -22.01 4.55
C TRP A 19 16.83 -23.29 3.70
N GLN A 20 17.93 -24.02 3.51
CA GLN A 20 17.98 -25.34 2.88
C GLN A 20 18.27 -26.46 3.88
N HIS A 21 18.21 -26.17 5.18
CA HIS A 21 18.44 -27.15 6.23
C HIS A 21 17.37 -28.25 6.20
N THR A 22 17.72 -29.48 6.65
CA THR A 22 16.79 -30.60 6.71
C THR A 22 15.67 -30.39 7.73
N ASP A 23 15.99 -29.75 8.85
CA ASP A 23 15.02 -29.40 9.91
C ASP A 23 14.19 -28.17 9.50
N PRO A 24 12.87 -28.30 9.42
CA PRO A 24 11.99 -27.19 9.08
C PRO A 24 11.98 -26.05 10.12
N THR A 25 12.32 -26.33 11.36
CA THR A 25 12.45 -25.31 12.41
C THR A 25 13.60 -24.35 12.08
N VAL A 26 14.76 -24.90 11.71
CA VAL A 26 15.91 -24.10 11.29
C VAL A 26 15.59 -23.30 10.02
N ARG A 27 14.91 -23.91 9.05
CA ARG A 27 14.49 -23.20 7.85
C ARG A 27 13.53 -22.04 8.17
N THR A 28 12.55 -22.27 9.06
CA THR A 28 11.60 -21.22 9.49
C THR A 28 12.32 -20.04 10.12
N GLU A 29 13.26 -20.32 11.04
CA GLU A 29 14.06 -19.26 11.67
C GLU A 29 14.94 -18.50 10.67
N ALA A 30 15.53 -19.22 9.71
CA ALA A 30 16.29 -18.61 8.63
C ALA A 30 15.41 -17.69 7.79
N VAL A 31 14.22 -18.11 7.41
CA VAL A 31 13.24 -17.29 6.67
C VAL A 31 12.87 -16.02 7.44
N LEU A 32 12.67 -16.11 8.74
CA LEU A 32 12.36 -14.94 9.56
C LEU A 32 13.50 -13.91 9.58
N ARG A 33 14.75 -14.36 9.47
CA ARG A 33 15.95 -13.51 9.39
C ARG A 33 16.25 -12.98 7.98
N LEU A 34 15.78 -13.65 6.91
CA LEU A 34 15.97 -13.19 5.54
C LEU A 34 15.42 -11.76 5.35
N PRO A 35 16.13 -10.85 4.68
CA PRO A 35 15.58 -9.56 4.30
C PRO A 35 14.51 -9.74 3.22
N SER A 36 13.52 -8.83 3.19
CA SER A 36 12.46 -8.87 2.16
C SER A 36 12.98 -8.62 0.73
N SER A 37 14.22 -8.16 0.59
CA SER A 37 14.91 -8.02 -0.69
C SER A 37 15.27 -9.37 -1.34
N GLU A 38 15.38 -10.44 -0.55
CA GLU A 38 15.64 -11.80 -1.03
C GLU A 38 14.35 -12.45 -1.60
N ARG A 39 13.73 -11.71 -2.54
CA ARG A 39 12.41 -12.03 -3.08
C ARG A 39 12.34 -13.42 -3.72
N GLU A 40 13.33 -13.79 -4.51
CA GLU A 40 13.34 -15.09 -5.21
C GLU A 40 13.37 -16.28 -4.24
N ILE A 41 14.17 -16.17 -3.17
CA ILE A 41 14.24 -17.19 -2.14
C ILE A 41 12.91 -17.28 -1.38
N LEU A 42 12.35 -16.13 -1.01
CA LEU A 42 11.06 -16.09 -0.32
C LEU A 42 9.93 -16.66 -1.18
N LEU A 43 9.91 -16.38 -2.49
CA LEU A 43 8.94 -16.93 -3.43
C LEU A 43 9.05 -18.45 -3.54
N ALA A 44 10.26 -18.98 -3.73
CA ALA A 44 10.49 -20.40 -3.81
C ALA A 44 10.04 -21.12 -2.51
N LEU A 45 10.45 -20.60 -1.35
CA LEU A 45 10.06 -21.18 -0.06
C LEU A 45 8.56 -21.10 0.21
N ALA A 46 7.89 -20.00 -0.19
CA ALA A 46 6.46 -19.85 0.00
C ALA A 46 5.62 -20.83 -0.85
N ARG A 47 6.11 -21.19 -2.03
CA ARG A 47 5.40 -22.10 -2.94
C ARG A 47 5.76 -23.57 -2.74
N GLU A 48 7.03 -23.87 -2.47
CA GLU A 48 7.59 -25.21 -2.68
C GLU A 48 8.07 -25.90 -1.41
N ASP A 49 8.24 -25.19 -0.28
CA ASP A 49 8.71 -25.85 0.94
C ASP A 49 7.70 -26.91 1.41
N ALA A 50 8.19 -28.08 1.75
CA ALA A 50 7.36 -29.18 2.20
C ALA A 50 6.61 -28.88 3.52
N ASP A 51 7.21 -28.06 4.39
CA ASP A 51 6.63 -27.73 5.71
C ASP A 51 5.80 -26.45 5.65
N PRO A 52 4.52 -26.48 6.02
CA PRO A 52 3.64 -25.32 5.97
C PRO A 52 4.09 -24.17 6.89
N ARG A 53 4.85 -24.43 7.96
CA ARG A 53 5.39 -23.39 8.83
C ARG A 53 6.42 -22.53 8.10
N VAL A 54 7.24 -23.16 7.26
CA VAL A 54 8.24 -22.45 6.43
C VAL A 54 7.53 -21.64 5.36
N ARG A 55 6.55 -22.24 4.63
CA ARG A 55 5.75 -21.52 3.64
C ARG A 55 5.06 -20.32 4.25
N ARG A 56 4.41 -20.48 5.40
CA ARG A 56 3.74 -19.39 6.11
C ARG A 56 4.70 -18.27 6.55
N ALA A 57 5.90 -18.62 7.02
CA ALA A 57 6.91 -17.63 7.39
C ALA A 57 7.39 -16.82 6.17
N ALA A 58 7.53 -17.46 5.01
CA ALA A 58 7.90 -16.79 3.77
C ALA A 58 6.77 -15.86 3.26
N VAL A 59 5.52 -16.33 3.28
CA VAL A 59 4.32 -15.56 2.91
C VAL A 59 4.22 -14.23 3.66
N LYS A 60 4.53 -14.21 4.96
CA LYS A 60 4.54 -12.98 5.78
C LYS A 60 5.41 -11.86 5.22
N LYS A 61 6.45 -12.21 4.48
CA LYS A 61 7.44 -11.26 3.96
C LYS A 61 7.24 -10.89 2.50
N LEU A 62 6.35 -11.58 1.79
CA LEU A 62 6.10 -11.33 0.37
C LEU A 62 5.33 -10.02 0.16
N PRO A 63 5.82 -9.16 -0.76
CA PRO A 63 5.10 -7.96 -1.17
C PRO A 63 4.21 -8.16 -2.42
N ASP A 64 4.22 -9.34 -3.03
CA ASP A 64 3.61 -9.60 -4.33
C ASP A 64 2.17 -10.05 -4.19
N ALA A 65 1.23 -9.15 -4.52
CA ALA A 65 -0.20 -9.41 -4.40
C ALA A 65 -0.68 -10.58 -5.29
N ALA A 66 -0.10 -10.77 -6.49
CA ALA A 66 -0.51 -11.85 -7.38
C ALA A 66 -0.12 -13.23 -6.83
N VAL A 67 1.11 -13.33 -6.32
CA VAL A 67 1.60 -14.57 -5.69
C VAL A 67 0.82 -14.88 -4.41
N LEU A 68 0.56 -13.86 -3.59
CA LEU A 68 -0.24 -14.03 -2.37
C LEU A 68 -1.67 -14.50 -2.70
N ALA A 69 -2.29 -13.98 -3.76
CA ALA A 69 -3.61 -14.41 -4.21
C ALA A 69 -3.61 -15.87 -4.72
N GLU A 70 -2.55 -16.27 -5.43
CA GLU A 70 -2.34 -17.66 -5.85
C GLU A 70 -2.25 -18.59 -4.63
N ILE A 71 -1.40 -18.25 -3.65
CA ILE A 71 -1.21 -19.05 -2.43
C ILE A 71 -2.50 -19.11 -1.60
N ALA A 72 -3.19 -17.98 -1.42
CA ALA A 72 -4.47 -17.92 -0.73
C ALA A 72 -5.55 -18.80 -1.37
N ALA A 73 -5.48 -18.97 -2.70
CA ALA A 73 -6.41 -19.78 -3.45
C ALA A 73 -6.10 -21.27 -3.42
N SER A 74 -4.83 -21.67 -3.41
CA SER A 74 -4.41 -23.02 -3.80
C SER A 74 -3.50 -23.75 -2.81
N ASP A 75 -2.93 -23.09 -1.78
CA ASP A 75 -2.10 -23.80 -0.82
C ASP A 75 -2.90 -24.90 -0.10
N SER A 76 -2.27 -26.06 0.08
CA SER A 76 -2.90 -27.20 0.75
C SER A 76 -3.20 -26.96 2.23
N ASP A 77 -2.37 -26.14 2.91
CA ASP A 77 -2.52 -25.81 4.33
C ASP A 77 -3.39 -24.58 4.57
N GLY A 78 -4.42 -24.73 5.42
CA GLY A 78 -5.34 -23.64 5.75
C GLY A 78 -4.65 -22.44 6.42
N GLY A 79 -3.66 -22.69 7.28
CA GLY A 79 -2.93 -21.62 7.97
C GLY A 79 -2.02 -20.82 7.03
N VAL A 80 -1.54 -21.42 5.93
CA VAL A 80 -0.80 -20.71 4.88
C VAL A 80 -1.76 -19.85 4.06
N ARG A 81 -2.94 -20.38 3.70
CA ARG A 81 -3.97 -19.59 3.01
C ARG A 81 -4.45 -18.40 3.83
N ASP A 82 -4.73 -18.61 5.13
CA ASP A 82 -5.11 -17.54 6.05
C ASP A 82 -4.04 -16.45 6.18
N GLU A 83 -2.76 -16.85 6.22
CA GLU A 83 -1.65 -15.90 6.27
C GLU A 83 -1.55 -15.06 4.97
N ALA A 84 -1.74 -15.71 3.82
CA ALA A 84 -1.74 -15.02 2.53
C ALA A 84 -2.91 -14.02 2.42
N GLU A 85 -4.11 -14.41 2.85
CA GLU A 85 -5.28 -13.52 2.96
C GLU A 85 -5.00 -12.33 3.90
N GLY A 86 -4.42 -12.57 5.08
CA GLY A 86 -4.04 -11.53 6.02
C GLY A 86 -3.01 -10.56 5.43
N ARG A 87 -2.04 -11.08 4.68
CA ARG A 87 -1.03 -10.27 4.00
C ARG A 87 -1.60 -9.44 2.85
N LEU A 88 -2.51 -10.00 2.06
CA LEU A 88 -3.26 -9.28 1.03
C LEU A 88 -4.07 -8.14 1.66
N ALA A 89 -4.80 -8.41 2.74
CA ALA A 89 -5.56 -7.38 3.44
C ALA A 89 -4.66 -6.25 3.97
N HIS A 90 -3.49 -6.58 4.50
CA HIS A 90 -2.51 -5.59 4.93
C HIS A 90 -2.02 -4.72 3.75
N LEU A 91 -1.68 -5.33 2.62
CA LEU A 91 -1.27 -4.59 1.41
C LEU A 91 -2.41 -3.70 0.91
N ALA A 92 -3.64 -4.19 0.85
CA ALA A 92 -4.79 -3.40 0.40
C ALA A 92 -5.02 -2.13 1.24
N VAL A 93 -4.69 -2.16 2.54
CA VAL A 93 -4.89 -1.03 3.45
C VAL A 93 -3.68 -0.09 3.50
N HIS A 94 -2.45 -0.63 3.46
CA HIS A 94 -1.25 0.14 3.79
C HIS A 94 -0.37 0.46 2.59
N GLU A 95 -0.61 -0.17 1.42
CA GLU A 95 0.18 0.09 0.23
C GLU A 95 -0.20 1.46 -0.40
N ARG A 96 0.82 2.26 -0.70
CA ARG A 96 0.63 3.60 -1.29
C ARG A 96 0.38 3.55 -2.79
N ASN A 97 0.87 2.51 -3.45
CA ASN A 97 0.62 2.30 -4.87
C ASN A 97 -0.80 1.75 -5.06
N GLU A 98 -1.68 2.56 -5.63
CA GLU A 98 -3.09 2.20 -5.85
C GLU A 98 -3.26 0.91 -6.66
N ALA A 99 -2.43 0.69 -7.68
CA ALA A 99 -2.52 -0.51 -8.51
C ALA A 99 -2.23 -1.77 -7.69
N VAL A 100 -1.21 -1.72 -6.81
CA VAL A 100 -0.85 -2.83 -5.92
C VAL A 100 -1.92 -3.03 -4.85
N ALA A 101 -2.41 -1.96 -4.23
CA ALA A 101 -3.48 -2.03 -3.22
C ALA A 101 -4.78 -2.61 -3.80
N ARG A 102 -5.16 -2.21 -5.02
CA ARG A 102 -6.33 -2.77 -5.72
C ARG A 102 -6.13 -4.23 -6.11
N ALA A 103 -4.94 -4.59 -6.59
CA ALA A 103 -4.62 -5.99 -6.90
C ALA A 103 -4.68 -6.86 -5.64
N ALA A 104 -4.18 -6.36 -4.52
CA ALA A 104 -4.27 -7.05 -3.24
C ALA A 104 -5.73 -7.24 -2.79
N ALA A 105 -6.56 -6.19 -2.89
CA ALA A 105 -7.99 -6.30 -2.57
C ALA A 105 -8.74 -7.28 -3.49
N ALA A 106 -8.39 -7.30 -4.78
CA ALA A 106 -8.98 -8.23 -5.75
C ALA A 106 -8.59 -9.69 -5.50
N GLY A 107 -7.44 -9.94 -4.87
CA GLY A 107 -6.98 -11.27 -4.49
C GLY A 107 -7.67 -11.85 -3.24
N LEU A 108 -8.36 -11.04 -2.45
CA LEU A 108 -9.06 -11.45 -1.25
C LEU A 108 -10.31 -12.29 -1.56
N ARG A 109 -10.57 -13.30 -0.77
CA ARG A 109 -11.73 -14.20 -0.90
C ARG A 109 -12.57 -14.26 0.37
N GLU A 110 -11.93 -14.11 1.53
CA GLU A 110 -12.63 -14.23 2.79
C GLU A 110 -13.39 -12.95 3.16
N ALA A 111 -14.68 -13.14 3.46
CA ALA A 111 -15.59 -12.03 3.81
C ALA A 111 -15.08 -11.16 4.97
N LYS A 112 -14.38 -11.77 5.95
CA LYS A 112 -13.78 -11.03 7.08
C LYS A 112 -12.73 -10.02 6.63
N HIS A 113 -11.85 -10.41 5.70
CA HIS A 113 -10.77 -9.55 5.19
C HIS A 113 -11.31 -8.50 4.22
N LEU A 114 -12.22 -8.89 3.32
CA LEU A 114 -12.91 -7.96 2.43
C LEU A 114 -13.66 -6.87 3.23
N ALA A 115 -14.39 -7.25 4.28
CA ALA A 115 -15.09 -6.27 5.13
C ALA A 115 -14.11 -5.36 5.89
N ALA A 116 -12.97 -5.88 6.37
CA ALA A 116 -11.95 -5.07 7.01
C ALA A 116 -11.34 -4.04 6.04
N VAL A 117 -11.00 -4.46 4.82
CA VAL A 117 -10.48 -3.58 3.77
C VAL A 117 -11.52 -2.54 3.35
N ALA A 118 -12.78 -2.93 3.16
CA ALA A 118 -13.87 -2.00 2.83
C ALA A 118 -14.08 -0.91 3.88
N LYS A 119 -13.79 -1.19 5.15
CA LYS A 119 -13.91 -0.22 6.24
C LYS A 119 -12.69 0.66 6.42
N ALA A 120 -11.49 0.11 6.24
CA ALA A 120 -10.24 0.73 6.67
C ALA A 120 -9.33 1.24 5.54
N ALA A 121 -9.51 0.78 4.29
CA ALA A 121 -8.63 1.20 3.21
C ALA A 121 -8.75 2.72 2.94
N PRO A 122 -7.64 3.46 2.86
CA PRO A 122 -7.66 4.91 2.62
C PRO A 122 -8.15 5.26 1.21
N LEU A 123 -7.89 4.40 0.22
CA LEU A 123 -8.24 4.62 -1.17
C LEU A 123 -9.69 4.19 -1.47
N ALA A 124 -10.51 5.11 -1.96
CA ALA A 124 -11.92 4.83 -2.30
C ALA A 124 -12.05 3.67 -3.29
N ALA A 125 -11.21 3.62 -4.34
CA ALA A 125 -11.23 2.54 -5.32
C ALA A 125 -10.97 1.15 -4.72
N VAL A 126 -10.14 1.08 -3.66
CA VAL A 126 -9.86 -0.17 -2.92
C VAL A 126 -11.07 -0.57 -2.08
N ARG A 127 -11.68 0.38 -1.35
CA ARG A 127 -12.93 0.14 -0.59
C ARG A 127 -14.05 -0.36 -1.50
N GLU A 128 -14.26 0.30 -2.64
CA GLU A 128 -15.26 -0.11 -3.63
C GLU A 128 -14.99 -1.52 -4.18
N ALA A 129 -13.75 -1.83 -4.52
CA ALA A 129 -13.37 -3.17 -4.99
C ALA A 129 -13.67 -4.24 -3.95
N ALA A 130 -13.34 -3.98 -2.68
CA ALA A 130 -13.62 -4.89 -1.57
C ALA A 130 -15.15 -5.08 -1.36
N VAL A 131 -15.94 -3.99 -1.40
CA VAL A 131 -17.40 -4.09 -1.28
C VAL A 131 -17.99 -4.87 -2.46
N ARG A 132 -17.51 -4.64 -3.69
CA ARG A 132 -17.99 -5.39 -4.88
C ARG A 132 -17.69 -6.88 -4.81
N ALA A 133 -16.58 -7.27 -4.17
CA ALA A 133 -16.23 -8.68 -3.98
C ALA A 133 -17.02 -9.36 -2.84
N LEU A 134 -17.57 -8.58 -1.88
CA LEU A 134 -18.36 -9.12 -0.78
C LEU A 134 -19.68 -9.69 -1.27
N THR A 135 -19.98 -10.93 -0.90
CA THR A 135 -21.27 -11.60 -1.14
C THR A 135 -22.01 -11.92 0.16
N ASP A 136 -21.32 -11.95 1.29
CA ASP A 136 -21.89 -12.26 2.59
C ASP A 136 -22.70 -11.07 3.15
N ALA A 137 -23.98 -11.29 3.39
CA ALA A 137 -24.90 -10.24 3.86
C ALA A 137 -24.52 -9.68 5.25
N LYS A 138 -23.95 -10.52 6.14
CA LYS A 138 -23.52 -10.06 7.48
C LYS A 138 -22.30 -9.19 7.39
N ALA A 139 -21.34 -9.54 6.50
CA ALA A 139 -20.16 -8.75 6.22
C ALA A 139 -20.54 -7.40 5.59
N LEU A 140 -21.43 -7.38 4.59
CA LEU A 140 -21.98 -6.16 4.02
C LEU A 140 -22.66 -5.29 5.08
N ALA A 141 -23.49 -5.87 5.95
CA ALA A 141 -24.13 -5.15 7.04
C ALA A 141 -23.13 -4.59 8.07
N SER A 142 -21.99 -5.26 8.31
CA SER A 142 -20.90 -4.73 9.12
C SER A 142 -20.29 -3.50 8.48
N VAL A 143 -20.01 -3.53 7.16
CA VAL A 143 -19.50 -2.36 6.42
C VAL A 143 -20.48 -1.19 6.51
N VAL A 144 -21.80 -1.43 6.31
CA VAL A 144 -22.82 -0.38 6.42
C VAL A 144 -22.85 0.25 7.82
N ARG A 145 -22.63 -0.51 8.87
CA ARG A 145 -22.65 0.00 10.25
C ARG A 145 -21.37 0.73 10.66
N GLU A 146 -20.22 0.24 10.21
CA GLU A 146 -18.94 0.56 10.82
C GLU A 146 -17.99 1.37 9.92
N SER A 147 -18.22 1.41 8.60
CA SER A 147 -17.39 2.26 7.72
C SER A 147 -17.64 3.73 8.05
N GLU A 148 -16.59 4.53 8.09
CA GLU A 148 -16.70 5.98 8.26
C GLU A 148 -17.14 6.69 6.98
N ASP A 149 -16.88 6.07 5.83
CA ASP A 149 -17.16 6.62 4.50
C ASP A 149 -18.60 6.37 4.06
N THR A 150 -19.39 7.41 3.93
CA THR A 150 -20.80 7.32 3.51
C THR A 150 -21.01 6.68 2.14
N PRO A 151 -20.24 7.01 1.08
CA PRO A 151 -20.33 6.31 -0.21
C PRO A 151 -20.11 4.80 -0.08
N THR A 152 -19.12 4.36 0.70
CA THR A 152 -18.86 2.94 0.95
C THR A 152 -20.04 2.26 1.66
N ARG A 153 -20.66 2.93 2.66
CA ARG A 153 -21.87 2.43 3.34
C ARG A 153 -23.03 2.23 2.37
N LEU A 154 -23.28 3.21 1.51
CA LEU A 154 -24.36 3.17 0.52
C LEU A 154 -24.11 2.10 -0.54
N LEU A 155 -22.87 1.96 -1.01
CA LEU A 155 -22.51 0.89 -1.92
C LEU A 155 -22.73 -0.50 -1.31
N ALA A 156 -22.29 -0.69 -0.07
CA ALA A 156 -22.52 -1.95 0.65
C ALA A 156 -24.01 -2.21 0.88
N LEU A 157 -24.77 -1.17 1.29
CA LEU A 157 -26.22 -1.25 1.44
C LEU A 157 -26.90 -1.66 0.12
N GLY A 158 -26.47 -1.10 -1.01
CA GLY A 158 -26.97 -1.42 -2.35
C GLY A 158 -26.87 -2.91 -2.71
N ARG A 159 -25.96 -3.64 -2.09
CA ARG A 159 -25.73 -5.08 -2.35
C ARG A 159 -26.47 -6.02 -1.39
N ILE A 160 -27.10 -5.49 -0.35
CA ILE A 160 -27.89 -6.32 0.60
C ILE A 160 -29.28 -6.57 0.03
N GLU A 161 -29.62 -7.82 -0.22
CA GLU A 161 -30.95 -8.20 -0.72
C GLU A 161 -31.90 -8.69 0.41
N ASP A 162 -31.30 -9.14 1.52
CA ASP A 162 -32.04 -9.67 2.65
C ASP A 162 -32.90 -8.60 3.35
N ALA A 163 -34.23 -8.75 3.28
CA ALA A 163 -35.21 -7.81 3.85
C ALA A 163 -35.09 -7.66 5.38
N ALA A 164 -34.70 -8.73 6.09
CA ALA A 164 -34.56 -8.67 7.55
C ALA A 164 -33.34 -7.83 7.92
N THR A 165 -32.22 -7.97 7.18
CA THR A 165 -31.03 -7.16 7.34
C THR A 165 -31.30 -5.69 6.99
N LEU A 166 -31.99 -5.41 5.88
CA LEU A 166 -32.38 -4.04 5.52
C LEU A 166 -33.24 -3.38 6.60
N LEU A 167 -34.24 -4.11 7.15
CA LEU A 167 -35.06 -3.63 8.24
C LEU A 167 -34.20 -3.33 9.49
N ALA A 168 -33.34 -4.24 9.87
CA ALA A 168 -32.46 -4.04 11.02
C ALA A 168 -31.55 -2.80 10.86
N LEU A 169 -31.05 -2.55 9.66
CA LEU A 169 -30.23 -1.36 9.34
C LEU A 169 -31.08 -0.08 9.38
N ALA A 170 -32.27 -0.08 8.75
CA ALA A 170 -33.19 1.07 8.79
C ALA A 170 -33.60 1.47 10.21
N LEU A 171 -33.70 0.50 11.12
CA LEU A 171 -34.06 0.73 12.52
C LEU A 171 -32.92 1.27 13.37
N LYS A 172 -31.71 0.78 13.15
CA LYS A 172 -30.59 0.95 14.08
C LYS A 172 -29.57 2.04 13.67
N ILE A 173 -29.46 2.35 12.38
CA ILE A 173 -28.50 3.35 11.89
C ILE A 173 -28.97 4.75 12.24
N GLU A 174 -28.06 5.55 12.82
CA GLU A 174 -28.34 6.94 13.23
C GLU A 174 -28.06 7.93 12.08
N GLN A 175 -27.14 7.58 11.18
CA GLN A 175 -26.83 8.43 10.03
C GLN A 175 -28.03 8.50 9.08
N LYS A 176 -28.54 9.71 8.91
CA LYS A 176 -29.80 9.99 8.19
C LYS A 176 -29.82 9.41 6.77
N THR A 177 -28.78 9.67 5.99
CA THR A 177 -28.69 9.27 4.57
C THR A 177 -28.78 7.76 4.41
N VAL A 178 -28.02 7.00 5.20
CA VAL A 178 -27.97 5.54 5.13
C VAL A 178 -29.26 4.91 5.66
N ALA A 179 -29.81 5.45 6.74
CA ALA A 179 -31.07 4.98 7.31
C ALA A 179 -32.27 5.21 6.37
N VAL A 180 -32.30 6.35 5.69
CA VAL A 180 -33.32 6.64 4.65
C VAL A 180 -33.16 5.68 3.47
N ALA A 181 -31.95 5.52 2.97
CA ALA A 181 -31.66 4.60 1.84
C ALA A 181 -32.04 3.14 2.19
N ALA A 182 -31.81 2.71 3.43
CA ALA A 182 -32.24 1.39 3.89
C ALA A 182 -33.78 1.27 3.92
N ALA A 183 -34.47 2.29 4.40
CA ALA A 183 -35.95 2.34 4.42
C ALA A 183 -36.54 2.35 3.00
N GLU A 184 -35.92 3.00 2.04
CA GLU A 184 -36.35 3.04 0.63
C GLU A 184 -36.30 1.68 -0.07
N ARG A 185 -35.43 0.79 0.36
CA ARG A 185 -35.29 -0.55 -0.20
C ARG A 185 -36.29 -1.57 0.37
N LEU A 186 -36.97 -1.23 1.44
CA LEU A 186 -37.97 -2.13 2.02
C LEU A 186 -39.21 -2.17 1.13
N ALA A 187 -39.59 -3.36 0.70
CA ALA A 187 -40.83 -3.56 -0.10
C ALA A 187 -42.05 -3.88 0.79
N ASP A 188 -41.85 -4.48 1.97
CA ASP A 188 -42.91 -4.91 2.86
C ASP A 188 -43.51 -3.73 3.63
N PRO A 189 -44.85 -3.48 3.51
CA PRO A 189 -45.56 -2.45 4.28
C PRO A 189 -45.43 -2.62 5.80
N GLU A 190 -45.40 -3.86 6.32
CA GLU A 190 -45.29 -4.11 7.76
C GLU A 190 -43.87 -3.71 8.27
N ALA A 191 -42.85 -3.98 7.47
CA ALA A 191 -41.49 -3.50 7.74
C ALA A 191 -41.43 -1.96 7.75
N LEU A 192 -42.07 -1.29 6.79
CA LEU A 192 -42.17 0.18 6.74
C LEU A 192 -42.94 0.75 7.96
N LYS A 193 -44.05 0.13 8.42
CA LYS A 193 -44.72 0.52 9.66
C LYS A 193 -43.84 0.41 10.87
N THR A 194 -43.00 -0.64 10.91
CA THR A 194 -42.05 -0.85 11.99
C THR A 194 -40.95 0.24 11.99
N VAL A 195 -40.41 0.62 10.81
CA VAL A 195 -39.46 1.73 10.68
C VAL A 195 -40.09 3.06 11.06
N ALA A 196 -41.34 3.33 10.60
CA ALA A 196 -42.09 4.54 10.92
C ALA A 196 -42.28 4.75 12.43
N ALA A 197 -42.42 3.65 13.18
CA ALA A 197 -42.66 3.65 14.63
C ALA A 197 -41.35 3.67 15.45
N LYS A 198 -40.29 2.94 15.01
CA LYS A 198 -39.19 2.56 15.87
C LYS A 198 -37.79 2.98 15.37
N ALA A 199 -37.66 3.58 14.17
CA ALA A 199 -36.35 3.96 13.65
C ALA A 199 -35.66 5.01 14.52
N LYS A 200 -34.36 4.81 14.83
CA LYS A 200 -33.56 5.78 15.56
C LYS A 200 -33.40 7.09 14.77
N ALA A 201 -33.17 7.01 13.46
CA ALA A 201 -33.11 8.18 12.59
C ALA A 201 -34.54 8.66 12.25
N GLY A 202 -34.93 9.82 12.78
CA GLY A 202 -36.23 10.41 12.52
C GLY A 202 -36.50 10.68 11.01
N ALA A 203 -35.48 10.85 10.20
CA ALA A 203 -35.58 10.98 8.74
C ALA A 203 -36.10 9.67 8.09
N ALA A 204 -35.57 8.53 8.50
CA ALA A 204 -36.02 7.22 8.02
C ALA A 204 -37.49 6.95 8.43
N ALA A 205 -37.88 7.30 9.67
CA ALA A 205 -39.25 7.18 10.12
C ALA A 205 -40.20 8.08 9.29
N ARG A 206 -39.81 9.31 8.97
CA ARG A 206 -40.64 10.19 8.10
C ARG A 206 -40.73 9.67 6.68
N ARG A 207 -39.65 9.17 6.10
CA ARG A 207 -39.65 8.59 4.75
C ARG A 207 -40.51 7.33 4.68
N ALA A 208 -40.43 6.47 5.68
CA ALA A 208 -41.31 5.28 5.76
C ALA A 208 -42.78 5.63 5.81
N ARG A 209 -43.18 6.67 6.59
CA ARG A 209 -44.59 7.14 6.62
C ARG A 209 -45.01 7.69 5.25
N ALA A 210 -44.20 8.54 4.62
CA ALA A 210 -44.54 9.08 3.31
C ALA A 210 -44.76 7.95 2.27
N ARG A 211 -43.91 6.93 2.27
CA ARG A 211 -44.07 5.79 1.37
C ARG A 211 -45.35 4.97 1.66
N LEU A 212 -45.72 4.83 2.91
CA LEU A 212 -46.98 4.17 3.29
C LEU A 212 -48.21 4.96 2.84
N GLU A 213 -48.13 6.30 2.84
CA GLU A 213 -49.20 7.18 2.40
C GLU A 213 -49.33 7.25 0.88
N THR A 214 -48.19 7.28 0.16
CA THR A 214 -48.17 7.43 -1.30
C THR A 214 -48.24 6.09 -2.06
N GLY A 215 -47.97 4.96 -1.37
CA GLY A 215 -47.87 3.65 -2.03
C GLY A 215 -46.64 3.51 -2.97
N GLU A 216 -45.64 4.35 -2.79
CA GLU A 216 -44.42 4.28 -3.62
C GLU A 216 -43.73 2.91 -3.50
N PRO A 217 -43.32 2.29 -4.62
CA PRO A 217 -42.62 1.02 -4.61
C PRO A 217 -41.20 1.17 -3.98
N ALA A 218 -40.64 0.02 -3.60
CA ALA A 218 -39.24 0.00 -3.17
C ALA A 218 -38.33 0.49 -4.32
N THR A 219 -37.47 1.46 -4.00
CA THR A 219 -36.51 1.95 -4.95
C THR A 219 -35.17 1.19 -4.79
N PRO A 220 -34.60 0.61 -5.87
CA PRO A 220 -33.23 0.15 -5.80
C PRO A 220 -32.34 1.35 -5.47
N VAL A 221 -31.37 1.19 -4.59
CA VAL A 221 -30.32 2.20 -4.41
C VAL A 221 -29.56 2.26 -5.72
N VAL A 222 -29.99 3.11 -6.63
CA VAL A 222 -29.13 3.58 -7.71
C VAL A 222 -28.11 4.46 -7.01
N ALA A 223 -26.84 4.10 -7.14
CA ALA A 223 -25.72 4.76 -6.48
C ALA A 223 -25.60 6.23 -6.90
N ALA A 224 -26.43 7.07 -6.35
CA ALA A 224 -26.21 8.48 -6.07
C ALA A 224 -27.33 8.95 -5.12
N PRO A 225 -27.07 9.08 -3.81
CA PRO A 225 -27.93 9.95 -3.03
C PRO A 225 -27.77 11.34 -3.60
N VAL A 226 -28.88 12.10 -3.66
CA VAL A 226 -28.79 13.55 -3.78
C VAL A 226 -27.92 13.98 -2.61
N ALA A 227 -26.68 14.35 -2.90
CA ALA A 227 -25.72 14.81 -1.91
C ALA A 227 -26.36 16.00 -1.19
N THR A 228 -26.42 15.95 0.13
CA THR A 228 -26.78 17.13 0.90
C THR A 228 -25.67 18.16 0.76
N GLU A 229 -25.97 19.44 0.95
CA GLU A 229 -24.92 20.47 0.90
C GLU A 229 -23.76 20.17 1.87
N ASP A 230 -24.03 19.46 2.97
CA ASP A 230 -23.02 19.02 3.93
C ASP A 230 -22.19 17.84 3.39
N ASP A 231 -22.79 16.88 2.71
CA ASP A 231 -22.05 15.77 2.04
C ASP A 231 -21.16 16.31 0.91
N GLU A 232 -21.62 17.35 0.20
CA GLU A 232 -20.81 18.01 -0.83
C GLU A 232 -19.65 18.81 -0.23
N ARG A 233 -19.85 19.45 0.92
CA ARG A 233 -18.79 20.16 1.65
C ARG A 233 -17.75 19.18 2.17
N GLU A 234 -18.16 18.08 2.79
CA GLU A 234 -17.26 17.05 3.26
C GLU A 234 -16.48 16.42 2.10
N ARG A 235 -17.15 16.16 0.98
CA ARG A 235 -16.47 15.63 -0.22
C ARG A 235 -15.45 16.62 -0.78
N ARG A 236 -15.81 17.92 -0.88
CA ARG A 236 -14.88 18.97 -1.34
C ARG A 236 -13.69 19.11 -0.38
N ALA A 237 -13.93 19.14 0.92
CA ALA A 237 -12.88 19.20 1.92
C ALA A 237 -11.95 17.97 1.84
N TYR A 238 -12.50 16.79 1.60
CA TYR A 238 -11.72 15.56 1.40
C TYR A 238 -10.91 15.60 0.09
N GLU A 239 -11.53 16.04 -1.02
CA GLU A 239 -10.85 16.19 -2.31
C GLU A 239 -9.73 17.25 -2.22
N GLU A 240 -9.96 18.35 -1.51
CA GLU A 240 -8.96 19.39 -1.25
C GLU A 240 -7.80 18.88 -0.37
N ALA A 241 -8.11 18.16 0.72
CA ALA A 241 -7.10 17.56 1.59
C ALA A 241 -6.27 16.50 0.85
N ARG A 242 -6.92 15.69 0.02
CA ARG A 242 -6.25 14.70 -0.83
C ARG A 242 -5.34 15.39 -1.85
N ALA A 243 -5.84 16.42 -2.54
CA ALA A 243 -5.06 17.18 -3.51
C ALA A 243 -3.87 17.90 -2.85
N ALA A 244 -4.04 18.39 -1.62
CA ALA A 244 -2.95 18.98 -0.83
C ALA A 244 -1.87 17.93 -0.51
N HIS A 245 -2.26 16.74 -0.05
CA HIS A 245 -1.34 15.65 0.25
C HIS A 245 -0.60 15.15 -1.02
N GLU A 246 -1.30 15.04 -2.15
CA GLU A 246 -0.69 14.65 -3.43
C GLU A 246 0.32 15.72 -3.90
N ARG A 247 0.01 17.01 -3.72
CA ARG A 247 0.95 18.11 -4.03
C ARG A 247 2.18 18.07 -3.14
N GLU A 248 2.01 17.83 -1.84
CA GLU A 248 3.11 17.72 -0.88
C GLU A 248 4.01 16.51 -1.20
N ALA A 249 3.42 15.35 -1.50
CA ALA A 249 4.15 14.15 -1.92
C ALA A 249 4.92 14.39 -3.23
N ALA A 250 4.32 15.07 -4.21
CA ALA A 250 4.98 15.42 -5.46
C ALA A 250 6.10 16.45 -5.26
N ALA A 251 5.91 17.43 -4.38
CA ALA A 251 6.94 18.41 -4.03
C ALA A 251 8.13 17.73 -3.35
N ARG A 252 7.86 16.81 -2.41
CA ARG A 252 8.90 16.00 -1.75
C ARG A 252 9.67 15.13 -2.74
N ALA A 253 8.97 14.46 -3.66
CA ALA A 253 9.60 13.64 -4.69
C ALA A 253 10.55 14.46 -5.57
N ARG A 254 10.11 15.64 -6.03
CA ARG A 254 10.95 16.58 -6.80
C ARG A 254 12.15 17.08 -6.01
N ALA A 255 11.98 17.34 -4.71
CA ALA A 255 13.08 17.77 -3.85
C ALA A 255 14.14 16.67 -3.67
N VAL A 256 13.73 15.40 -3.60
CA VAL A 256 14.64 14.25 -3.54
C VAL A 256 15.34 14.04 -4.88
N GLU A 257 14.60 14.12 -5.98
CA GLU A 257 15.16 13.97 -7.34
C GLU A 257 16.21 15.04 -7.65
N ALA A 258 15.94 16.32 -7.35
CA ALA A 258 16.87 17.41 -7.52
C ALA A 258 18.18 17.18 -6.73
N ARG A 259 18.08 16.65 -5.50
CA ARG A 259 19.24 16.31 -4.67
C ARG A 259 20.04 15.15 -5.23
N THR A 260 19.38 14.15 -5.76
CA THR A 260 20.02 13.00 -6.42
C THR A 260 20.76 13.44 -7.67
N ALA A 261 20.17 14.30 -8.48
CA ALA A 261 20.81 14.87 -9.67
C ALA A 261 22.05 15.69 -9.30
N LEU A 262 21.96 16.50 -8.24
CA LEU A 262 23.11 17.30 -7.76
C LEU A 262 24.28 16.41 -7.33
N LEU A 263 24.03 15.33 -6.58
CA LEU A 263 25.09 14.37 -6.22
C LEU A 263 25.71 13.73 -7.46
N SER A 264 24.87 13.28 -8.40
CA SER A 264 25.35 12.65 -9.65
C SER A 264 26.17 13.61 -10.52
N SER A 265 25.92 14.92 -10.46
CA SER A 265 26.69 15.94 -11.19
C SER A 265 28.16 16.05 -10.73
N LEU A 266 28.44 15.64 -9.49
CA LEU A 266 29.80 15.62 -8.93
C LEU A 266 30.56 14.35 -9.28
N ASP A 267 29.89 13.22 -9.45
CA ASP A 267 30.53 11.91 -9.62
C ASP A 267 31.29 11.78 -10.95
N GLY A 268 30.75 12.39 -12.03
CA GLY A 268 31.32 12.26 -13.38
C GLY A 268 32.44 13.26 -13.74
N VAL A 269 32.74 14.22 -12.86
CA VAL A 269 33.67 15.30 -13.17
C VAL A 269 35.13 14.89 -12.91
N GLN A 270 36.03 15.20 -13.85
CA GLN A 270 37.46 14.84 -13.78
C GLN A 270 38.39 16.03 -14.09
N GLY A 271 39.63 15.94 -13.61
CA GLY A 271 40.70 16.84 -13.97
C GLY A 271 40.47 18.28 -13.52
N GLU A 272 40.76 19.22 -14.43
CA GLU A 272 40.69 20.67 -14.19
C GLU A 272 39.27 21.21 -13.97
N ALA A 273 38.24 20.47 -14.37
CA ALA A 273 36.88 20.90 -14.23
C ALA A 273 36.31 20.74 -12.80
N ILE A 274 37.00 19.98 -11.92
CA ILE A 274 36.54 19.65 -10.58
C ILE A 274 36.30 20.89 -9.70
N PRO A 275 37.21 21.87 -9.58
CA PRO A 275 36.96 23.03 -8.72
C PRO A 275 35.73 23.82 -9.13
N GLY A 276 35.55 24.06 -10.43
CA GLY A 276 34.37 24.73 -10.94
C GLY A 276 33.06 23.94 -10.73
N ALA A 277 33.11 22.61 -10.74
CA ALA A 277 31.96 21.77 -10.43
C ALA A 277 31.59 21.83 -8.94
N ILE A 278 32.59 21.85 -8.05
CA ILE A 278 32.37 22.00 -6.60
C ILE A 278 31.66 23.33 -6.29
N GLU A 279 32.15 24.44 -6.87
CA GLU A 279 31.52 25.75 -6.64
C GLU A 279 30.12 25.83 -7.19
N ARG A 280 29.85 25.27 -8.38
CA ARG A 280 28.47 25.17 -8.91
C ARG A 280 27.58 24.34 -8.02
N ALA A 281 28.04 23.17 -7.57
CA ALA A 281 27.25 22.30 -6.70
C ALA A 281 26.89 22.96 -5.36
N ARG A 282 27.82 23.76 -4.78
CA ARG A 282 27.55 24.56 -3.58
C ARG A 282 26.49 25.63 -3.83
N ALA A 283 26.54 26.33 -4.95
CA ALA A 283 25.53 27.31 -5.32
C ALA A 283 24.17 26.68 -5.59
N GLU A 284 24.13 25.57 -6.32
CA GLU A 284 22.91 24.82 -6.61
C GLU A 284 22.26 24.24 -5.36
N ARG A 285 23.04 23.78 -4.36
CA ARG A 285 22.53 23.32 -3.07
C ARG A 285 21.68 24.38 -2.38
N LEU A 286 22.07 25.64 -2.46
CA LEU A 286 21.31 26.76 -1.85
C LEU A 286 19.95 27.01 -2.54
N ALA A 287 19.82 26.65 -3.79
CA ALA A 287 18.61 26.80 -4.59
C ALA A 287 17.69 25.57 -4.55
N LEU A 288 18.07 24.48 -3.85
CA LEU A 288 17.27 23.28 -3.78
C LEU A 288 15.92 23.52 -3.05
N PRO A 289 14.84 22.89 -3.52
CA PRO A 289 13.55 22.93 -2.80
C PRO A 289 13.69 22.46 -1.35
N PRO A 290 12.89 22.99 -0.40
CA PRO A 290 12.97 22.59 0.99
C PRO A 290 12.68 21.08 1.16
N LEU A 291 13.46 20.45 2.01
CA LEU A 291 13.27 19.07 2.46
C LEU A 291 13.54 19.04 3.97
N ALA A 292 12.80 18.26 4.73
CA ALA A 292 12.91 18.23 6.18
C ALA A 292 13.20 16.80 6.70
N GLY A 293 13.61 16.72 7.97
CA GLY A 293 13.78 15.46 8.68
C GLY A 293 15.01 14.66 8.27
N ALA A 294 14.95 13.36 8.46
CA ALA A 294 16.08 12.43 8.26
C ALA A 294 16.61 12.42 6.81
N GLU A 295 15.75 12.68 5.82
CA GLU A 295 16.13 12.71 4.41
C GLU A 295 17.05 13.90 4.09
N ALA A 296 16.77 15.07 4.68
CA ALA A 296 17.62 16.23 4.53
C ALA A 296 18.99 16.00 5.17
N ALA A 297 19.02 15.48 6.39
CA ALA A 297 20.28 15.17 7.08
C ALA A 297 21.13 14.11 6.34
N SER A 298 20.47 13.08 5.79
CA SER A 298 21.13 12.06 4.99
C SER A 298 21.73 12.64 3.69
N PHE A 299 21.00 13.55 3.02
CA PHE A 299 21.53 14.23 1.85
C PHE A 299 22.73 15.09 2.21
N ASP A 300 22.64 15.89 3.28
CA ASP A 300 23.74 16.77 3.69
C ASP A 300 25.02 16.00 3.97
N ALA A 301 24.93 14.88 4.68
CA ALA A 301 26.08 14.02 4.93
C ALA A 301 26.69 13.45 3.63
N ARG A 302 25.83 13.01 2.70
CA ARG A 302 26.28 12.49 1.39
C ARG A 302 26.88 13.58 0.50
N PHE A 303 26.36 14.81 0.57
CA PHE A 303 26.85 15.93 -0.20
C PHE A 303 28.25 16.35 0.26
N GLU A 304 28.48 16.47 1.56
CA GLU A 304 29.81 16.77 2.11
C GLU A 304 30.83 15.65 1.74
N ALA A 305 30.41 14.39 1.83
CA ALA A 305 31.26 13.27 1.42
C ALA A 305 31.60 13.31 -0.08
N ALA A 306 30.65 13.68 -0.94
CA ALA A 306 30.87 13.82 -2.39
C ALA A 306 31.84 14.98 -2.73
N LEU A 307 31.73 16.10 -2.00
CA LEU A 307 32.65 17.22 -2.14
C LEU A 307 34.09 16.85 -1.73
N GLU A 308 34.22 16.13 -0.60
CA GLU A 308 35.53 15.66 -0.13
C GLU A 308 36.19 14.71 -1.14
N GLU A 309 35.40 13.77 -1.67
CA GLU A 309 35.87 12.81 -2.65
C GLU A 309 36.26 13.49 -3.99
N ALA A 310 35.48 14.47 -4.44
CA ALA A 310 35.85 15.30 -5.58
C ALA A 310 37.17 16.07 -5.34
N GLY A 311 37.34 16.61 -4.14
CA GLY A 311 38.59 17.27 -3.73
C GLY A 311 39.81 16.33 -3.78
N LYS A 312 39.70 15.11 -3.27
CA LYS A 312 40.74 14.09 -3.34
C LYS A 312 41.09 13.72 -4.79
N ARG A 313 40.06 13.57 -5.65
CA ARG A 313 40.28 13.31 -7.10
C ARG A 313 41.05 14.46 -7.76
N HIS A 314 40.76 15.72 -7.42
CA HIS A 314 41.49 16.87 -7.95
C HIS A 314 42.93 16.91 -7.50
N GLN A 315 43.21 16.65 -6.21
CA GLN A 315 44.58 16.57 -5.69
C GLN A 315 45.39 15.46 -6.37
N ALA A 316 44.79 14.28 -6.58
CA ALA A 316 45.45 13.19 -7.30
C ALA A 316 45.74 13.56 -8.77
N PHE A 317 44.87 14.30 -9.43
CA PHE A 317 45.06 14.82 -10.77
C PHE A 317 46.25 15.78 -10.82
N LEU A 318 46.33 16.76 -9.90
CA LEU A 318 47.45 17.72 -9.82
C LEU A 318 48.79 17.02 -9.54
N ALA A 319 48.79 16.04 -8.62
CA ALA A 319 50.00 15.24 -8.35
C ALA A 319 50.46 14.44 -9.59
N GLY A 320 49.49 13.95 -10.39
CA GLY A 320 49.80 13.30 -11.66
C GLY A 320 50.39 14.22 -12.72
N LEU A 321 49.95 15.48 -12.79
CA LEU A 321 50.52 16.49 -13.67
C LEU A 321 51.93 16.84 -13.24
N ALA A 322 52.20 17.15 -11.98
CA ALA A 322 53.51 17.45 -11.44
C ALA A 322 54.51 16.32 -11.72
N ARG A 323 54.11 15.07 -11.53
CA ARG A 323 54.94 13.91 -11.82
C ARG A 323 55.26 13.75 -13.32
N ARG A 324 54.36 14.13 -14.21
CA ARG A 324 54.61 14.16 -15.66
C ARG A 324 55.60 15.24 -16.03
N GLU A 325 55.51 16.44 -15.45
CA GLU A 325 56.46 17.53 -15.66
C GLU A 325 57.84 17.15 -15.18
N GLU A 326 57.98 16.54 -13.98
CA GLU A 326 59.25 16.02 -13.48
C GLU A 326 59.88 14.99 -14.42
N LEU A 327 59.08 14.03 -14.92
CA LEU A 327 59.54 13.02 -15.87
C LEU A 327 59.97 13.64 -17.21
N THR A 328 59.26 14.66 -17.68
CA THR A 328 59.59 15.35 -18.93
C THR A 328 60.87 16.12 -18.77
N ALA A 329 61.11 16.75 -17.62
CA ALA A 329 62.35 17.47 -17.30
C ALA A 329 63.55 16.53 -17.12
N LEU A 330 63.41 15.27 -16.82
CA LEU A 330 64.43 14.26 -16.68
C LEU A 330 64.81 13.62 -18.01
N VAL A 331 63.98 13.71 -19.05
CA VAL A 331 64.24 13.11 -20.38
C VAL A 331 64.70 14.11 -21.42
N GLY A 332 64.54 15.43 -21.18
CA GLY A 332 65.03 16.52 -22.03
C GLY A 332 66.36 17.05 -21.52
#